data_915aa07b921cae90a80ba02fff13f21b
#
_entry.id   915aa07b921cae90a80ba02fff13f21b
#
_cell.length_a   1.000
_cell.length_b   1.000
_cell.length_c   1.000
_cell.angle_alpha   90.00
_cell.angle_beta   90.00
_cell.angle_gamma   90.00
#
_symmetry.space_group_name_H-M   'P 1'
#
loop_
_entity.id
_entity.type
_entity.pdbx_description
1 polymer ?
#
loop_
_entity_poly.entity_id
_entity_poly.type
_entity_poly.pdbx_seq_one_letter_code
_entity_poly.pdbx_strand_id
1 'polypeptide(L)'
;MYRSALIIYFTLSAVCASEAENGLASYYGGRGHRGEMTCAHRTRTFGSMVTVTYGGHSIRCRVDDRGPFVRGRVIDVSVSAARALGMIQSGVVRVSVE
;
A
#
# COMPACT_ATOMS: atom_id res chain seq x y z
N MET A 1 -21.99 36.00 -38.49
CA MET A 1 -22.48 35.12 -37.43
C MET A 1 -21.36 34.25 -36.98
N TYR A 2 -20.78 34.53 -35.80
CA TYR A 2 -19.65 33.81 -35.26
C TYR A 2 -20.18 32.77 -34.31
N ARG A 3 -19.96 31.51 -34.60
CA ARG A 3 -20.11 30.45 -33.63
C ARG A 3 -18.78 30.30 -32.90
N SER A 4 -18.75 30.76 -31.69
CA SER A 4 -17.63 30.45 -30.85
C SER A 4 -17.69 28.96 -30.52
N ALA A 5 -16.80 28.18 -31.08
CA ALA A 5 -16.61 26.81 -30.66
C ALA A 5 -16.02 26.80 -29.26
N LEU A 6 -16.78 26.33 -28.30
CA LEU A 6 -16.27 26.09 -26.97
C LEU A 6 -15.40 24.84 -27.03
N ILE A 7 -14.10 25.05 -27.08
CA ILE A 7 -13.16 23.94 -26.99
C ILE A 7 -13.01 23.62 -25.52
N ILE A 8 -13.68 22.57 -25.09
CA ILE A 8 -13.51 22.06 -23.74
C ILE A 8 -12.23 21.23 -23.74
N TYR A 9 -11.18 21.80 -23.15
CA TYR A 9 -9.98 21.05 -22.89
C TYR A 9 -10.21 20.17 -21.68
N PHE A 10 -10.45 18.90 -21.91
CA PHE A 10 -10.27 17.92 -20.86
C PHE A 10 -8.78 17.74 -20.66
N THR A 11 -8.21 18.50 -19.74
CA THR A 11 -6.95 18.09 -19.21
C THR A 11 -7.22 16.83 -18.41
N LEU A 12 -6.98 15.68 -19.02
CA LEU A 12 -6.83 14.46 -18.28
C LEU A 12 -5.55 14.64 -17.45
N SER A 13 -5.68 15.23 -16.28
CA SER A 13 -4.67 15.05 -15.30
C SER A 13 -4.72 13.57 -14.97
N ALA A 14 -3.77 12.83 -15.50
CA ALA A 14 -3.50 11.50 -15.02
C ALA A 14 -3.08 11.67 -13.56
N VAL A 15 -4.08 11.74 -12.69
CA VAL A 15 -3.85 11.48 -11.30
C VAL A 15 -3.40 10.03 -11.31
N CYS A 16 -2.11 9.78 -11.07
CA CYS A 16 -1.67 8.49 -10.62
C CYS A 16 -2.32 8.24 -9.26
N ALA A 17 -3.63 8.05 -9.28
CA ALA A 17 -4.27 7.42 -8.17
C ALA A 17 -3.70 6.01 -8.15
N SER A 18 -2.78 5.76 -7.23
CA SER A 18 -2.45 4.41 -6.88
C SER A 18 -3.76 3.77 -6.49
N GLU A 19 -4.28 2.90 -7.35
CA GLU A 19 -5.50 2.19 -7.08
C GLU A 19 -5.34 1.44 -5.77
N ALA A 20 -6.29 1.62 -4.86
CA ALA A 20 -6.29 0.90 -3.61
C ALA A 20 -6.43 -0.60 -3.90
N GLU A 21 -5.50 -1.38 -3.39
CA GLU A 21 -5.58 -2.83 -3.41
C GLU A 21 -6.21 -3.29 -2.10
N ASN A 22 -7.18 -4.19 -2.19
CA ASN A 22 -7.77 -4.83 -1.03
C ASN A 22 -7.36 -6.30 -1.01
N GLY A 23 -6.92 -6.77 0.13
CA GLY A 23 -6.52 -8.16 0.28
C GLY A 23 -5.95 -8.44 1.66
N LEU A 24 -5.32 -9.59 1.81
CA LEU A 24 -4.75 -10.01 3.07
C LEU A 24 -3.34 -9.49 3.24
N ALA A 25 -3.03 -9.05 4.45
CA ALA A 25 -1.69 -8.72 4.89
C ALA A 25 -1.22 -9.73 5.92
N SER A 26 0.05 -10.05 5.88
CA SER A 26 0.76 -10.73 6.95
C SER A 26 1.98 -9.91 7.36
N TYR A 27 2.71 -10.35 8.34
CA TYR A 27 3.96 -9.70 8.71
C TYR A 27 5.09 -10.72 8.81
N TYR A 28 6.30 -10.24 8.59
CA TYR A 28 7.49 -11.08 8.65
C TYR A 28 8.29 -10.80 9.92
N GLY A 29 8.85 -11.85 10.51
CA GLY A 29 9.72 -11.76 11.67
C GLY A 29 11.11 -11.24 11.29
N GLY A 30 11.54 -10.24 11.97
CA GLY A 30 12.57 -9.37 11.81
C GLY A 30 13.99 -9.74 11.58
N ARG A 31 14.48 -9.79 10.37
CA ARG A 31 15.85 -9.39 10.06
C ARG A 31 15.79 -8.03 9.37
N GLY A 32 15.32 -7.03 10.05
CA GLY A 32 15.27 -5.68 9.58
C GLY A 32 15.78 -4.74 10.64
N HIS A 33 16.04 -3.53 10.27
CA HIS A 33 16.38 -2.48 11.21
C HIS A 33 15.22 -2.31 12.20
N ARG A 34 15.51 -2.43 13.48
CA ARG A 34 14.51 -2.29 14.53
C ARG A 34 13.83 -0.93 14.42
N GLY A 35 12.49 -0.96 14.39
CA GLY A 35 11.67 0.23 14.35
C GLY A 35 11.37 0.75 12.96
N GLU A 36 11.97 0.21 11.90
CA GLU A 36 11.61 0.61 10.54
C GLU A 36 10.28 0.00 10.11
N MET A 37 9.46 0.84 9.50
CA MET A 37 8.25 0.39 8.82
C MET A 37 8.58 0.10 7.37
N THR A 38 8.77 -1.17 7.06
CA THR A 38 9.05 -1.68 5.73
C THR A 38 7.98 -2.69 5.32
N CYS A 39 7.94 -2.99 4.05
CA CYS A 39 6.98 -3.96 3.52
C CYS A 39 7.49 -4.60 2.23
N ALA A 40 6.95 -5.78 1.95
CA ALA A 40 7.12 -6.48 0.70
C ALA A 40 5.86 -6.29 -0.15
N HIS A 41 6.04 -5.90 -1.40
CA HIS A 41 4.97 -5.77 -2.38
C HIS A 41 5.44 -6.32 -3.73
N ARG A 42 4.51 -6.94 -4.47
CA ARG A 42 4.87 -7.64 -5.71
C ARG A 42 5.35 -6.72 -6.83
N THR A 43 4.81 -5.51 -6.91
CA THR A 43 5.00 -4.65 -8.08
C THR A 43 5.37 -3.20 -7.77
N ARG A 44 5.10 -2.71 -6.56
CA ARG A 44 5.42 -1.33 -6.21
C ARG A 44 6.92 -1.08 -6.26
N THR A 45 7.30 0.09 -6.70
CA THR A 45 8.71 0.48 -6.82
C THR A 45 9.45 0.37 -5.49
N PHE A 46 10.63 -0.21 -5.50
CA PHE A 46 11.50 -0.22 -4.32
C PHE A 46 11.78 1.20 -3.85
N GLY A 47 11.71 1.39 -2.55
CA GLY A 47 11.88 2.69 -1.91
C GLY A 47 10.62 3.55 -1.88
N SER A 48 9.56 3.16 -2.58
CA SER A 48 8.29 3.89 -2.51
C SER A 48 7.59 3.63 -1.18
N MET A 49 6.81 4.62 -0.75
CA MET A 49 6.00 4.53 0.45
C MET A 49 4.58 4.14 0.07
N VAL A 50 4.03 3.19 0.78
CA VAL A 50 2.64 2.78 0.62
C VAL A 50 1.89 2.94 1.93
N THR A 51 0.62 3.27 1.83
CA THR A 51 -0.27 3.39 2.99
C THR A 51 -1.06 2.10 3.14
N VAL A 52 -0.98 1.50 4.31
CA VAL A 52 -1.72 0.29 4.66
C VAL A 52 -2.73 0.64 5.73
N THR A 53 -3.98 0.29 5.49
CA THR A 53 -5.09 0.57 6.41
C THR A 53 -5.72 -0.73 6.87
N TYR A 54 -5.83 -0.87 8.19
CA TYR A 54 -6.53 -1.96 8.86
C TYR A 54 -7.47 -1.39 9.90
N GLY A 55 -8.77 -1.59 9.71
CA GLY A 55 -9.77 -0.99 10.59
C GLY A 55 -9.62 0.53 10.64
N GLY A 56 -9.52 1.09 11.83
CA GLY A 56 -9.30 2.52 12.04
C GLY A 56 -7.83 2.95 12.03
N HIS A 57 -6.89 2.05 11.72
CA HIS A 57 -5.45 2.34 11.78
C HIS A 57 -4.86 2.40 10.38
N SER A 58 -4.03 3.39 10.14
CA SER A 58 -3.25 3.49 8.91
C SER A 58 -1.78 3.71 9.25
N ILE A 59 -0.90 3.05 8.49
CA ILE A 59 0.55 3.25 8.56
C ILE A 59 1.11 3.45 7.16
N ARG A 60 2.31 3.97 7.09
CA ARG A 60 3.08 4.00 5.85
C ARG A 60 4.31 3.13 6.01
N CYS A 61 4.57 2.30 5.00
CA CYS A 61 5.77 1.49 4.98
C CYS A 61 6.52 1.67 3.66
N ARG A 62 7.83 1.50 3.72
CA ARG A 62 8.70 1.57 2.54
C ARG A 62 8.82 0.19 1.92
N VAL A 63 8.57 0.11 0.63
CA VAL A 63 8.74 -1.14 -0.13
C VAL A 63 10.22 -1.43 -0.28
N ASP A 64 10.69 -2.54 0.27
CA ASP A 64 12.09 -2.97 0.20
C ASP A 64 12.26 -4.43 -0.20
N ASP A 65 11.16 -5.11 -0.51
CA ASP A 65 11.20 -6.51 -0.90
C ASP A 65 10.03 -6.87 -1.83
N ARG A 66 10.11 -8.02 -2.47
CA ARG A 66 9.08 -8.60 -3.33
C ARG A 66 8.31 -9.70 -2.62
N GLY A 67 7.07 -9.82 -2.97
CA GLY A 67 6.07 -10.70 -2.37
C GLY A 67 4.96 -9.88 -1.74
N PRO A 68 4.03 -10.53 -1.04
CA PRO A 68 3.89 -11.97 -0.87
C PRO A 68 3.43 -12.69 -2.13
N PHE A 69 3.75 -13.97 -2.24
CA PHE A 69 3.36 -14.80 -3.39
C PHE A 69 2.28 -15.82 -3.01
N VAL A 70 1.67 -15.63 -1.87
CA VAL A 70 0.54 -16.43 -1.41
C VAL A 70 -0.75 -15.84 -1.97
N ARG A 71 -1.59 -16.68 -2.52
CA ARG A 71 -2.86 -16.24 -3.11
C ARG A 71 -3.72 -15.49 -2.12
N GLY A 72 -4.25 -14.34 -2.54
CA GLY A 72 -5.08 -13.47 -1.72
C GLY A 72 -4.30 -12.51 -0.82
N ARG A 73 -2.99 -12.68 -0.70
CA ARG A 73 -2.14 -11.75 0.03
C ARG A 73 -1.60 -10.66 -0.88
N VAL A 74 -1.67 -9.43 -0.42
CA VAL A 74 -1.25 -8.26 -1.20
C VAL A 74 -0.03 -7.58 -0.63
N ILE A 75 0.27 -7.78 0.65
CA ILE A 75 1.40 -7.13 1.30
C ILE A 75 1.87 -7.94 2.52
N ASP A 76 3.17 -7.94 2.75
CA ASP A 76 3.79 -8.37 4.01
C ASP A 76 4.44 -7.15 4.65
N VAL A 77 4.10 -6.87 5.89
CA VAL A 77 4.62 -5.71 6.59
C VAL A 77 5.64 -6.12 7.66
N SER A 78 6.52 -5.20 8.01
CA SER A 78 7.45 -5.42 9.12
C SER A 78 6.72 -5.55 10.45
N VAL A 79 7.39 -6.10 11.46
CA VAL A 79 6.81 -6.22 12.81
C VAL A 79 6.43 -4.87 13.37
N SER A 80 7.24 -3.83 13.16
CA SER A 80 6.91 -2.47 13.61
C SER A 80 5.64 -1.94 12.98
N ALA A 81 5.48 -2.16 11.68
CA ALA A 81 4.25 -1.79 10.96
C ALA A 81 3.05 -2.61 11.46
N ALA A 82 3.23 -3.90 11.66
CA ALA A 82 2.17 -4.76 12.18
C ALA A 82 1.70 -4.35 13.58
N ARG A 83 2.63 -3.95 14.44
CA ARG A 83 2.29 -3.41 15.77
C ARG A 83 1.48 -2.13 15.66
N ALA A 84 1.91 -1.22 14.81
CA ALA A 84 1.21 0.05 14.59
C ALA A 84 -0.19 -0.15 14.02
N LEU A 85 -0.39 -1.18 13.20
CA LEU A 85 -1.70 -1.58 12.67
C LEU A 85 -2.57 -2.33 13.69
N GLY A 86 -1.98 -2.84 14.76
CA GLY A 86 -2.72 -3.66 15.73
C GLY A 86 -3.03 -5.07 15.26
N MET A 87 -2.21 -5.63 14.37
CA MET A 87 -2.49 -6.93 13.75
C MET A 87 -1.63 -8.09 14.28
N ILE A 88 -0.80 -7.86 15.26
CA ILE A 88 0.16 -8.87 15.72
C ILE A 88 -0.53 -10.17 16.15
N GLN A 89 -1.59 -10.08 16.94
CA GLN A 89 -2.29 -11.27 17.44
C GLN A 89 -3.08 -11.99 16.36
N SER A 90 -3.67 -11.26 15.45
CA SER A 90 -4.43 -11.86 14.34
C SER A 90 -3.53 -12.51 13.29
N GLY A 91 -2.33 -12.02 13.12
CA GLY A 91 -1.33 -12.55 12.19
C GLY A 91 -1.61 -12.24 10.73
N VAL A 92 -2.78 -12.56 10.24
CA VAL A 92 -3.24 -12.27 8.88
C VAL A 92 -4.56 -11.50 8.96
N VAL A 93 -4.62 -10.36 8.32
CA VAL A 93 -5.79 -9.48 8.35
C VAL A 93 -6.09 -8.91 6.97
N ARG A 94 -7.32 -8.52 6.75
CA ARG A 94 -7.71 -7.84 5.53
C ARG A 94 -7.38 -6.36 5.63
N VAL A 95 -6.68 -5.86 4.62
CA VAL A 95 -6.22 -4.47 4.58
C VAL A 95 -6.54 -3.82 3.24
N SER A 96 -6.42 -2.50 3.22
CA SER A 96 -6.35 -1.70 2.01
C SER A 96 -4.93 -1.16 1.86
N VAL A 97 -4.40 -1.17 0.65
CA VAL A 97 -3.05 -0.68 0.31
C VAL A 97 -3.17 0.40 -0.76
N GLU A 98 -2.63 1.57 -0.47
CA GLU A 98 -2.61 2.69 -1.43
C GLU A 98 -1.21 3.16 -1.78
#